data_d777e0ea48f0d8b368678553c4e95e2f
#
_entry.id   d777e0ea48f0d8b368678553c4e95e2f
#
_cell.length_a   1.000
_cell.length_b   1.000
_cell.length_c   1.000
_cell.angle_alpha   90.00
_cell.angle_beta   90.00
_cell.angle_gamma   90.00
#
_symmetry.space_group_name_H-M   'P 1'
#
loop_
_entity.id
_entity.type
_entity.pdbx_description
1 polymer ?
#
loop_
_entity_poly.entity_id
_entity_poly.type
_entity_poly.pdbx_seq_one_letter_code
_entity_poly.pdbx_strand_id
1 'polypeptide(L)'
;MKYRVKEVFWSVQGEGWNVGTPSIFVRFSGCNQWTGLESDRNVGYSDCARWCDTDFHDGEWVGHDALLALIASRREEARLVVFTGGEPGLQITDELLRDVAAMGLRCAIETNGTVALPDGEYWKTISPKGGKYPLRVTSGDELKLVYPQRGVQPREVEALPFTHFYLQPRDNSPENTDACLEYIRAHPMWRLSVQTHKYIGVR
;
A
#
# COMPACT_ATOMS: atom_id res chain seq x y z
N MET A 1 21.72 1.02 -8.86
CA MET A 1 20.88 1.89 -8.03
C MET A 1 20.83 1.38 -6.58
N LYS A 2 20.37 2.18 -5.59
CA LYS A 2 20.18 1.74 -4.20
C LYS A 2 18.79 2.17 -3.74
N TYR A 3 18.18 1.35 -2.89
CA TYR A 3 16.87 1.55 -2.30
C TYR A 3 16.99 1.59 -0.77
N ARG A 4 16.22 2.43 -0.13
CA ARG A 4 16.14 2.44 1.34
C ARG A 4 15.04 1.49 1.77
N VAL A 5 15.42 0.29 2.21
CA VAL A 5 14.53 -0.82 2.51
C VAL A 5 14.42 -1.00 4.03
N LYS A 6 13.22 -1.01 4.56
CA LYS A 6 12.95 -1.34 5.96
C LYS A 6 13.07 -2.84 6.19
N GLU A 7 12.43 -3.61 5.32
CA GLU A 7 12.38 -5.08 5.42
C GLU A 7 11.95 -5.75 4.12
N VAL A 8 12.34 -7.00 3.96
CA VAL A 8 11.82 -7.93 2.94
C VAL A 8 11.38 -9.20 3.64
N PHE A 9 10.10 -9.56 3.54
CA PHE A 9 9.57 -10.74 4.24
C PHE A 9 8.49 -11.44 3.42
N TRP A 10 8.29 -12.71 3.71
CA TRP A 10 7.18 -13.49 3.19
C TRP A 10 5.95 -13.36 4.10
N SER A 11 4.78 -13.27 3.49
CA SER A 11 3.50 -13.37 4.17
C SER A 11 2.39 -13.70 3.17
N VAL A 12 1.16 -13.67 3.64
CA VAL A 12 -0.05 -13.72 2.81
C VAL A 12 -0.60 -12.29 2.68
N GLN A 13 -0.90 -11.85 1.44
CA GLN A 13 -1.57 -10.56 1.26
C GLN A 13 -2.89 -10.54 2.03
N GLY A 14 -3.01 -9.62 2.97
CA GLY A 14 -4.15 -9.56 3.89
C GLY A 14 -5.23 -8.55 3.50
N GLU A 15 -5.07 -7.79 2.40
CA GLU A 15 -5.92 -6.65 2.05
C GLU A 15 -6.31 -6.65 0.56
N GLY A 16 -7.45 -6.01 0.28
CA GLY A 16 -7.90 -5.71 -1.08
C GLY A 16 -8.19 -6.94 -1.95
N TRP A 17 -7.99 -6.77 -3.25
CA TRP A 17 -8.29 -7.80 -4.24
C TRP A 17 -7.38 -9.03 -4.13
N ASN A 18 -6.11 -8.83 -3.83
CA ASN A 18 -5.12 -9.91 -3.76
C ASN A 18 -5.11 -10.66 -2.43
N VAL A 19 -6.10 -10.46 -1.54
CA VAL A 19 -6.19 -11.14 -0.26
C VAL A 19 -6.06 -12.66 -0.41
N GLY A 20 -5.29 -13.31 0.48
CA GLY A 20 -5.02 -14.74 0.45
C GLY A 20 -3.85 -15.15 -0.44
N THR A 21 -3.26 -14.24 -1.22
CA THR A 21 -2.14 -14.56 -2.12
C THR A 21 -0.82 -14.66 -1.35
N PRO A 22 -0.06 -15.78 -1.46
CA PRO A 22 1.30 -15.88 -0.95
C PRO A 22 2.20 -14.80 -1.59
N SER A 23 2.80 -13.96 -0.79
CA SER A 23 3.45 -12.74 -1.26
C SER A 23 4.78 -12.48 -0.57
N ILE A 24 5.70 -11.84 -1.29
CA ILE A 24 6.91 -11.23 -0.74
C ILE A 24 6.62 -9.75 -0.59
N PHE A 25 6.73 -9.23 0.60
CA PHE A 25 6.60 -7.81 0.86
C PHE A 25 7.97 -7.14 0.85
N VAL A 26 8.11 -6.10 0.05
CA VAL A 26 9.26 -5.19 0.06
C VAL A 26 8.77 -3.88 0.65
N ARG A 27 9.12 -3.65 1.91
CA ARG A 27 8.76 -2.42 2.61
C ARG A 27 9.88 -1.40 2.48
N PHE A 28 9.62 -0.36 1.70
CA PHE A 28 10.54 0.78 1.59
C PHE A 28 10.43 1.69 2.81
N SER A 29 11.55 2.30 3.17
CA SER A 29 11.61 3.33 4.22
C SER A 29 11.38 4.70 3.63
N GLY A 30 10.73 5.57 4.41
CA GLY A 30 10.43 6.95 4.04
C GLY A 30 9.05 7.14 3.42
N CYS A 31 8.42 8.25 3.77
CA CYS A 31 7.11 8.66 3.28
C CYS A 31 7.07 10.17 3.10
N ASN A 32 6.33 10.65 2.11
CA ASN A 32 6.13 12.08 1.91
C ASN A 32 4.98 12.66 2.75
N GLN A 33 4.18 11.83 3.42
CA GLN A 33 3.07 12.28 4.26
C GLN A 33 3.52 12.62 5.70
N TRP A 34 4.49 11.88 6.23
CA TRP A 34 5.10 12.13 7.53
C TRP A 34 6.42 11.36 7.70
N THR A 35 7.17 11.65 8.76
CA THR A 35 8.53 11.11 8.95
C THR A 35 8.57 9.66 9.44
N GLY A 36 7.48 9.16 10.01
CA GLY A 36 7.44 7.87 10.70
C GLY A 36 7.85 7.95 12.18
N LEU A 37 8.31 9.12 12.66
CA LEU A 37 8.66 9.32 14.06
C LEU A 37 7.43 9.67 14.89
N GLU A 38 7.27 9.05 16.05
CA GLU A 38 6.12 9.30 16.93
C GLU A 38 6.00 10.77 17.34
N SER A 39 7.14 11.47 17.51
CA SER A 39 7.18 12.91 17.79
C SER A 39 6.47 13.76 16.73
N ASP A 40 6.43 13.28 15.49
CA ASP A 40 5.92 14.03 14.35
C ASP A 40 4.50 13.60 13.94
N ARG A 41 3.91 12.65 14.64
CA ARG A 41 2.59 12.07 14.33
C ARG A 41 1.49 13.12 14.21
N ASN A 42 1.55 14.18 15.01
CA ASN A 42 0.55 15.24 15.01
C ASN A 42 0.87 16.42 14.08
N VAL A 43 2.06 16.44 13.47
CA VAL A 43 2.51 17.52 12.56
C VAL A 43 2.73 17.06 11.13
N GLY A 44 2.35 15.84 10.80
CA GLY A 44 2.41 15.29 9.44
C GLY A 44 1.55 16.07 8.44
N TYR A 45 1.83 15.90 7.15
CA TYR A 45 1.18 16.64 6.07
C TYR A 45 -0.23 16.14 5.73
N SER A 46 -0.65 15.01 6.30
CA SER A 46 -1.99 14.47 6.17
C SER A 46 -2.47 13.87 7.48
N ASP A 47 -3.78 13.66 7.60
CA ASP A 47 -4.40 13.03 8.77
C ASP A 47 -3.92 11.58 8.99
N CYS A 48 -3.39 10.94 7.93
CA CYS A 48 -2.93 9.55 8.03
C CYS A 48 -1.79 9.36 9.03
N ALA A 49 -0.96 10.36 9.29
CA ALA A 49 0.09 10.28 10.30
C ALA A 49 -0.46 9.85 11.66
N ARG A 50 -1.68 10.28 12.02
CA ARG A 50 -2.31 10.01 13.32
C ARG A 50 -2.76 8.57 13.50
N TRP A 51 -3.01 7.84 12.39
CA TRP A 51 -3.52 6.48 12.42
C TRP A 51 -2.69 5.50 11.57
N CYS A 52 -1.53 5.94 11.06
CA CYS A 52 -0.61 5.08 10.34
C CYS A 52 -0.07 3.98 11.27
N ASP A 53 -0.29 2.73 10.90
CA ASP A 53 0.14 1.54 11.63
C ASP A 53 1.40 0.89 11.04
N THR A 54 2.01 1.55 10.04
CA THR A 54 3.18 1.03 9.34
C THR A 54 4.46 1.60 9.92
N ASP A 55 5.35 0.73 10.38
CA ASP A 55 6.73 1.09 10.68
C ASP A 55 7.56 1.06 9.39
N PHE A 56 7.92 2.25 8.91
CA PHE A 56 8.78 2.47 7.73
C PHE A 56 10.01 3.32 8.06
N HIS A 57 10.27 3.56 9.35
CA HIS A 57 11.43 4.31 9.81
C HIS A 57 12.68 3.41 9.82
N ASP A 58 13.89 4.00 9.78
CA ASP A 58 15.19 3.31 9.93
C ASP A 58 15.50 2.18 8.92
N GLY A 59 15.12 2.37 7.66
CA GLY A 59 15.53 1.44 6.60
C GLY A 59 17.01 1.55 6.23
N GLU A 60 17.57 0.46 5.77
CA GLU A 60 18.95 0.36 5.28
C GLU A 60 19.04 0.58 3.77
N TRP A 61 20.21 1.04 3.30
CA TRP A 61 20.48 1.18 1.87
C TRP A 61 20.88 -0.16 1.27
N VAL A 62 20.03 -0.71 0.42
CA VAL A 62 20.21 -1.98 -0.27
C VAL A 62 20.48 -1.73 -1.75
N GLY A 63 21.53 -2.31 -2.30
CA GLY A 63 21.81 -2.26 -3.74
C GLY A 63 20.77 -3.04 -4.56
N HIS A 64 20.63 -2.69 -5.85
CA HIS A 64 19.66 -3.32 -6.75
C HIS A 64 19.78 -4.84 -6.77
N ASP A 65 20.97 -5.37 -7.07
CA ASP A 65 21.21 -6.81 -7.16
C ASP A 65 20.99 -7.51 -5.82
N ALA A 66 21.36 -6.84 -4.71
CA ALA A 66 21.14 -7.38 -3.37
C ALA A 66 19.63 -7.44 -3.03
N LEU A 67 18.84 -6.47 -3.46
CA LEU A 67 17.39 -6.52 -3.29
C LEU A 67 16.76 -7.64 -4.11
N LEU A 68 17.18 -7.82 -5.36
CA LEU A 68 16.74 -8.94 -6.19
C LEU A 68 17.10 -10.29 -5.57
N ALA A 69 18.32 -10.42 -5.01
CA ALA A 69 18.74 -11.64 -4.30
C ALA A 69 17.87 -11.93 -3.07
N LEU A 70 17.51 -10.90 -2.30
CA LEU A 70 16.57 -11.02 -1.17
C LEU A 70 15.19 -11.50 -1.61
N ILE A 71 14.67 -10.98 -2.71
CA ILE A 71 13.38 -11.40 -3.29
C ILE A 71 13.52 -12.84 -3.81
N ALA A 72 14.58 -13.15 -4.55
CA ALA A 72 14.84 -14.48 -5.10
C ALA A 72 14.90 -15.58 -4.03
N SER A 73 15.45 -15.27 -2.87
CA SER A 73 15.57 -16.22 -1.75
C SER A 73 14.21 -16.67 -1.17
N ARG A 74 13.11 -15.97 -1.52
CA ARG A 74 11.73 -16.24 -1.07
C ARG A 74 10.77 -16.61 -2.20
N ARG A 75 11.31 -16.74 -3.42
CA ARG A 75 10.50 -16.92 -4.65
C ARG A 75 9.64 -18.17 -4.64
N GLU A 76 10.14 -19.30 -4.13
CA GLU A 76 9.42 -20.58 -4.15
C GLU A 76 8.12 -20.55 -3.33
N GLU A 77 8.06 -19.66 -2.36
CA GLU A 77 6.96 -19.51 -1.41
C GLU A 77 5.92 -18.49 -1.85
N ALA A 78 6.15 -17.76 -2.96
CA ALA A 78 5.32 -16.63 -3.36
C ALA A 78 4.98 -16.61 -4.85
N ARG A 79 3.93 -15.88 -5.18
CA ARG A 79 3.47 -15.58 -6.55
C ARG A 79 3.43 -14.09 -6.84
N LEU A 80 3.55 -13.27 -5.83
CA LEU A 80 3.38 -11.83 -5.88
C LEU A 80 4.49 -11.13 -5.07
N VAL A 81 5.06 -10.07 -5.61
CA VAL A 81 5.86 -9.12 -4.85
C VAL A 81 5.05 -7.85 -4.63
N VAL A 82 4.82 -7.50 -3.38
CA VAL A 82 4.10 -6.30 -2.97
C VAL A 82 5.11 -5.25 -2.54
N PHE A 83 5.26 -4.22 -3.35
CA PHE A 83 6.05 -3.04 -3.02
C PHE A 83 5.20 -2.08 -2.21
N THR A 84 5.58 -1.85 -0.97
CA THR A 84 4.85 -1.07 0.01
C THR A 84 5.81 -0.29 0.89
N GLY A 85 5.38 0.18 2.04
CA GLY A 85 6.24 0.79 3.05
C GLY A 85 5.69 2.11 3.54
N GLY A 86 6.53 3.16 3.57
CA GLY A 86 6.08 4.53 3.69
C GLY A 86 5.36 4.95 2.41
N GLU A 87 6.13 5.38 1.41
CA GLU A 87 5.63 5.64 0.07
C GLU A 87 6.57 5.03 -0.98
N PRO A 88 6.22 3.90 -1.60
CA PRO A 88 7.08 3.22 -2.57
C PRO A 88 7.33 4.07 -3.83
N GLY A 89 6.39 4.92 -4.24
CA GLY A 89 6.55 5.78 -5.40
C GLY A 89 7.76 6.72 -5.33
N LEU A 90 8.32 6.95 -4.15
CA LEU A 90 9.56 7.74 -3.99
C LEU A 90 10.81 7.00 -4.48
N GLN A 91 10.76 5.68 -4.60
CA GLN A 91 11.95 4.87 -4.83
C GLN A 91 11.81 3.84 -5.94
N ILE A 92 10.58 3.36 -6.21
CA ILE A 92 10.36 2.30 -7.19
C ILE A 92 10.75 2.75 -8.61
N THR A 93 11.32 1.82 -9.38
CA THR A 93 11.81 2.08 -10.74
C THR A 93 11.32 1.04 -11.73
N ASP A 94 11.24 1.42 -13.02
CA ASP A 94 10.95 0.49 -14.12
C ASP A 94 11.91 -0.70 -14.15
N GLU A 95 13.20 -0.46 -13.87
CA GLU A 95 14.23 -1.48 -13.85
C GLU A 95 13.88 -2.56 -12.80
N LEU A 96 13.56 -2.13 -11.56
CA LEU A 96 13.21 -3.07 -10.48
C LEU A 96 11.98 -3.90 -10.83
N LEU A 97 10.94 -3.27 -11.36
CA LEU A 97 9.70 -3.96 -11.74
C LEU A 97 9.94 -4.99 -12.86
N ARG A 98 10.70 -4.63 -13.89
CA ARG A 98 11.05 -5.54 -15.00
C ARG A 98 11.87 -6.72 -14.52
N ASP A 99 12.87 -6.50 -13.66
CA ASP A 99 13.74 -7.56 -13.20
C ASP A 99 13.00 -8.54 -12.28
N VAL A 100 12.10 -8.05 -11.43
CA VAL A 100 11.22 -8.91 -10.63
C VAL A 100 10.25 -9.70 -11.52
N ALA A 101 9.68 -9.06 -12.55
CA ALA A 101 8.81 -9.75 -13.51
C ALA A 101 9.57 -10.81 -14.31
N ALA A 102 10.84 -10.56 -14.68
CA ALA A 102 11.73 -11.52 -15.33
C ALA A 102 12.02 -12.78 -14.46
N MET A 103 11.87 -12.65 -13.14
CA MET A 103 11.93 -13.81 -12.22
C MET A 103 10.65 -14.65 -12.25
N GLY A 104 9.63 -14.29 -13.02
CA GLY A 104 8.33 -14.97 -13.09
C GLY A 104 7.40 -14.63 -11.93
N LEU A 105 7.65 -13.53 -11.23
CA LEU A 105 6.80 -13.02 -10.15
C LEU A 105 5.92 -11.86 -10.66
N ARG A 106 4.66 -11.81 -10.22
CA ARG A 106 3.82 -10.65 -10.44
C ARG A 106 4.24 -9.52 -9.50
N CYS A 107 4.05 -8.27 -9.89
CA CYS A 107 4.30 -7.12 -9.05
C CYS A 107 2.99 -6.44 -8.65
N ALA A 108 2.93 -5.92 -7.44
CA ALA A 108 1.90 -5.02 -6.96
C ALA A 108 2.55 -3.83 -6.25
N ILE A 109 1.96 -2.66 -6.37
CA ILE A 109 2.40 -1.45 -5.67
C ILE A 109 1.23 -0.94 -4.82
N GLU A 110 1.47 -0.76 -3.52
CA GLU A 110 0.55 -0.11 -2.60
C GLU A 110 1.07 1.29 -2.27
N THR A 111 0.43 2.32 -2.79
CA THR A 111 0.88 3.72 -2.72
C THR A 111 -0.22 4.64 -2.21
N ASN A 112 0.16 5.77 -1.63
CA ASN A 112 -0.78 6.85 -1.34
C ASN A 112 -1.22 7.64 -2.59
N GLY A 113 -0.59 7.37 -3.74
CA GLY A 113 -0.94 7.93 -5.04
C GLY A 113 -0.50 9.38 -5.27
N THR A 114 0.30 9.98 -4.38
CA THR A 114 0.73 11.37 -4.52
C THR A 114 2.04 11.54 -5.30
N VAL A 115 2.68 10.43 -5.66
CA VAL A 115 3.89 10.35 -6.47
C VAL A 115 3.57 9.59 -7.75
N ALA A 116 4.05 10.07 -8.90
CA ALA A 116 3.89 9.35 -10.16
C ALA A 116 4.60 7.99 -10.08
N LEU A 117 3.96 6.97 -10.60
CA LEU A 117 4.52 5.62 -10.67
C LEU A 117 5.19 5.39 -12.03
N PRO A 118 6.17 4.47 -12.10
CA PRO A 118 6.75 4.03 -13.36
C PRO A 118 5.68 3.43 -14.29
N ASP A 119 5.94 3.46 -15.60
CA ASP A 119 5.15 2.71 -16.57
C ASP A 119 5.42 1.20 -16.42
N GLY A 120 4.42 0.35 -16.71
CA GLY A 120 4.59 -1.10 -16.68
C GLY A 120 3.32 -1.87 -16.31
N GLU A 121 3.44 -3.18 -16.44
CA GLU A 121 2.38 -4.13 -16.08
C GLU A 121 2.56 -4.60 -14.63
N TYR A 122 1.80 -4.05 -13.74
CA TYR A 122 1.75 -4.43 -12.31
C TYR A 122 0.42 -4.00 -11.72
N TRP A 123 0.01 -4.66 -10.64
CA TRP A 123 -1.19 -4.30 -9.91
C TRP A 123 -1.02 -2.98 -9.16
N LYS A 124 -1.91 -2.03 -9.38
CA LYS A 124 -1.89 -0.69 -8.76
C LYS A 124 -2.98 -0.57 -7.72
N THR A 125 -2.58 -0.57 -6.45
CA THR A 125 -3.45 -0.25 -5.32
C THR A 125 -3.17 1.16 -4.85
N ILE A 126 -4.13 2.05 -5.03
CA ILE A 126 -4.03 3.44 -4.63
C ILE A 126 -4.84 3.65 -3.36
N SER A 127 -4.18 4.17 -2.32
CA SER A 127 -4.80 4.44 -1.03
C SER A 127 -4.72 5.93 -0.67
N PRO A 128 -5.64 6.77 -1.18
CA PRO A 128 -5.59 8.22 -0.97
C PRO A 128 -5.66 8.59 0.51
N LYS A 129 -4.83 9.57 0.92
CA LYS A 129 -4.71 10.02 2.31
C LYS A 129 -5.19 11.46 2.51
N GLY A 130 -5.39 12.21 1.42
CA GLY A 130 -5.59 13.66 1.48
C GLY A 130 -4.35 14.41 2.00
N GLY A 131 -4.54 15.68 2.37
CA GLY A 131 -3.48 16.50 2.93
C GLY A 131 -2.78 17.38 1.89
N LYS A 132 -1.50 17.69 2.13
CA LYS A 132 -0.74 18.67 1.37
C LYS A 132 -0.52 18.30 -0.11
N TYR A 133 -0.35 17.01 -0.38
CA TYR A 133 0.02 16.55 -1.72
C TYR A 133 -1.21 16.07 -2.48
N PRO A 134 -1.47 16.59 -3.70
CA PRO A 134 -2.58 16.14 -4.53
C PRO A 134 -2.37 14.70 -5.01
N LEU A 135 -3.47 14.01 -5.26
CA LEU A 135 -3.45 12.71 -5.91
C LEU A 135 -2.92 12.87 -7.35
N ARG A 136 -1.87 12.15 -7.70
CA ARG A 136 -1.25 12.13 -9.03
C ARG A 136 -1.60 10.87 -9.81
N VAL A 137 -1.75 9.75 -9.10
CA VAL A 137 -2.16 8.47 -9.70
C VAL A 137 -3.67 8.37 -9.53
N THR A 138 -4.40 8.70 -10.59
CA THR A 138 -5.86 8.80 -10.60
C THR A 138 -6.54 7.62 -11.30
N SER A 139 -5.80 6.59 -11.66
CA SER A 139 -6.31 5.37 -12.30
C SER A 139 -5.47 4.16 -11.89
N GLY A 140 -6.07 2.98 -11.93
CA GLY A 140 -5.38 1.74 -11.56
C GLY A 140 -6.36 0.58 -11.39
N ASP A 141 -5.88 -0.49 -10.79
CA ASP A 141 -6.69 -1.69 -10.59
C ASP A 141 -7.59 -1.55 -9.38
N GLU A 142 -7.07 -0.96 -8.29
CA GLU A 142 -7.73 -0.91 -7.00
C GLU A 142 -7.58 0.46 -6.33
N LEU A 143 -8.69 1.03 -5.87
CA LEU A 143 -8.72 2.14 -4.94
C LEU A 143 -9.15 1.60 -3.58
N LYS A 144 -8.25 1.68 -2.59
CA LYS A 144 -8.45 1.21 -1.22
C LYS A 144 -8.42 2.39 -0.26
N LEU A 145 -9.57 2.81 0.22
CA LEU A 145 -9.70 3.97 1.09
C LEU A 145 -9.86 3.54 2.55
N VAL A 146 -8.93 3.96 3.40
CA VAL A 146 -9.09 3.81 4.86
C VAL A 146 -10.22 4.72 5.31
N TYR A 147 -11.22 4.16 6.01
CA TYR A 147 -12.44 4.87 6.35
C TYR A 147 -12.89 4.59 7.80
N PRO A 148 -13.44 5.58 8.49
CA PRO A 148 -13.55 6.99 8.11
C PRO A 148 -12.21 7.74 8.24
N GLN A 149 -11.98 8.73 7.38
CA GLN A 149 -10.87 9.67 7.49
C GLN A 149 -11.33 11.09 7.15
N ARG A 150 -10.55 12.10 7.54
CA ARG A 150 -10.86 13.51 7.25
C ARG A 150 -10.33 13.95 5.90
N GLY A 151 -9.26 13.30 5.43
CA GLY A 151 -8.50 13.77 4.28
C GLY A 151 -9.17 13.54 2.93
N VAL A 152 -9.92 12.45 2.78
CA VAL A 152 -10.61 12.08 1.53
C VAL A 152 -11.91 11.38 1.88
N GLN A 153 -13.00 11.77 1.22
CA GLN A 153 -14.29 11.09 1.34
C GLN A 153 -14.50 10.16 0.15
N PRO A 154 -15.19 9.02 0.31
CA PRO A 154 -15.40 8.07 -0.79
C PRO A 154 -16.01 8.72 -2.03
N ARG A 155 -16.97 9.63 -1.89
CA ARG A 155 -17.62 10.35 -3.00
C ARG A 155 -16.67 11.17 -3.87
N GLU A 156 -15.54 11.61 -3.31
CA GLU A 156 -14.55 12.42 -4.04
C GLU A 156 -13.74 11.59 -5.03
N VAL A 157 -13.74 10.26 -4.86
CA VAL A 157 -12.92 9.33 -5.65
C VAL A 157 -13.72 8.29 -6.43
N GLU A 158 -15.03 8.21 -6.24
CA GLU A 158 -15.92 7.24 -6.93
C GLU A 158 -15.93 7.38 -8.45
N ALA A 159 -15.70 8.60 -8.97
CA ALA A 159 -15.67 8.85 -10.41
C ALA A 159 -14.31 8.54 -11.06
N LEU A 160 -13.30 8.19 -10.29
CA LEU A 160 -11.98 7.86 -10.82
C LEU A 160 -12.02 6.48 -11.51
N PRO A 161 -11.27 6.30 -12.62
CA PRO A 161 -11.29 5.06 -13.40
C PRO A 161 -10.45 3.95 -12.73
N PHE A 162 -10.97 3.43 -11.62
CA PHE A 162 -10.47 2.21 -10.98
C PHE A 162 -11.42 1.05 -11.23
N THR A 163 -10.85 -0.16 -11.31
CA THR A 163 -11.65 -1.38 -11.51
C THR A 163 -12.32 -1.83 -10.21
N HIS A 164 -11.64 -1.67 -9.09
CA HIS A 164 -12.10 -2.13 -7.79
C HIS A 164 -12.03 -1.01 -6.75
N PHE A 165 -13.06 -0.93 -5.91
CA PHE A 165 -13.16 0.04 -4.83
C PHE A 165 -13.33 -0.68 -3.49
N TYR A 166 -12.46 -0.34 -2.52
CA TYR A 166 -12.47 -0.92 -1.18
C TYR A 166 -12.49 0.16 -0.09
N LEU A 167 -13.37 -0.04 0.90
CA LEU A 167 -13.28 0.65 2.18
C LEU A 167 -12.59 -0.27 3.19
N GLN A 168 -11.57 0.24 3.84
CA GLN A 168 -10.84 -0.45 4.89
C GLN A 168 -11.10 0.23 6.23
N PRO A 169 -11.68 -0.46 7.22
CA PRO A 169 -11.94 0.12 8.53
C PRO A 169 -10.64 0.66 9.14
N ARG A 170 -10.64 1.94 9.50
CA ARG A 170 -9.52 2.50 10.23
C ARG A 170 -9.37 1.80 11.58
N ASP A 171 -8.13 1.45 11.94
CA ASP A 171 -7.77 0.79 13.21
C ASP A 171 -8.48 -0.57 13.45
N ASN A 172 -9.18 -1.12 12.44
CA ASN A 172 -10.03 -2.31 12.54
C ASN A 172 -11.03 -2.26 13.73
N SER A 173 -11.42 -1.05 14.16
CA SER A 173 -12.38 -0.93 15.25
C SER A 173 -13.79 -1.35 14.80
N PRO A 174 -14.63 -1.88 15.70
CA PRO A 174 -16.02 -2.20 15.38
C PRO A 174 -16.79 -1.01 14.82
N GLU A 175 -16.65 0.17 15.41
CA GLU A 175 -17.33 1.40 14.99
C GLU A 175 -16.96 1.80 13.56
N ASN A 176 -15.67 1.70 13.21
CA ASN A 176 -15.21 2.02 11.87
C ASN A 176 -15.62 0.93 10.86
N THR A 177 -15.72 -0.32 11.31
CA THR A 177 -16.26 -1.41 10.48
C THR A 177 -17.74 -1.19 10.18
N ASP A 178 -18.53 -0.82 11.17
CA ASP A 178 -19.95 -0.49 11.01
C ASP A 178 -20.13 0.70 10.05
N ALA A 179 -19.29 1.75 10.17
CA ALA A 179 -19.31 2.88 9.26
C ALA A 179 -19.00 2.47 7.80
N CYS A 180 -18.02 1.58 7.60
CA CYS A 180 -17.74 1.01 6.27
C CYS A 180 -18.94 0.22 5.72
N LEU A 181 -19.54 -0.63 6.52
CA LEU A 181 -20.70 -1.46 6.12
C LEU A 181 -21.93 -0.62 5.81
N GLU A 182 -22.19 0.42 6.59
CA GLU A 182 -23.27 1.38 6.31
C GLU A 182 -23.07 2.08 4.98
N TYR A 183 -21.84 2.58 4.71
CA TYR A 183 -21.52 3.23 3.44
C TYR A 183 -21.66 2.26 2.27
N ILE A 184 -21.09 1.06 2.36
CA ILE A 184 -21.15 0.01 1.33
C ILE A 184 -22.61 -0.37 1.00
N ARG A 185 -23.48 -0.45 2.01
CA ARG A 185 -24.91 -0.76 1.80
C ARG A 185 -25.60 0.27 0.91
N ALA A 186 -25.24 1.54 1.05
CA ALA A 186 -25.77 2.63 0.23
C ALA A 186 -25.05 2.77 -1.12
N HIS A 187 -23.82 2.26 -1.23
CA HIS A 187 -22.94 2.40 -2.40
C HIS A 187 -22.31 1.06 -2.78
N PRO A 188 -23.05 0.15 -3.45
CA PRO A 188 -22.65 -1.24 -3.68
C PRO A 188 -21.46 -1.44 -4.63
N MET A 189 -20.93 -0.38 -5.23
CA MET A 189 -19.66 -0.40 -5.95
C MET A 189 -18.44 -0.62 -5.02
N TRP A 190 -18.58 -0.24 -3.75
CA TRP A 190 -17.56 -0.42 -2.73
C TRP A 190 -17.64 -1.82 -2.11
N ARG A 191 -16.50 -2.35 -1.74
CA ARG A 191 -16.33 -3.62 -1.03
C ARG A 191 -15.62 -3.38 0.29
N LEU A 192 -15.82 -4.26 1.25
CA LEU A 192 -15.06 -4.24 2.50
C LEU A 192 -13.68 -4.89 2.28
N SER A 193 -12.63 -4.21 2.69
CA SER A 193 -11.28 -4.77 2.86
C SER A 193 -10.94 -4.80 4.35
N VAL A 194 -10.75 -5.98 4.90
CA VAL A 194 -10.21 -6.12 6.27
C VAL A 194 -8.73 -6.44 6.20
N GLN A 195 -8.01 -6.18 7.30
CA GLN A 195 -6.59 -6.55 7.42
C GLN A 195 -6.50 -8.00 7.92
N THR A 196 -6.75 -8.96 7.03
CA THR A 196 -6.88 -10.39 7.36
C THR A 196 -5.64 -10.93 8.07
N HIS A 197 -4.44 -10.44 7.69
CA HIS A 197 -3.17 -10.83 8.31
C HIS A 197 -3.16 -10.59 9.82
N LYS A 198 -3.83 -9.53 10.31
CA LYS A 198 -3.95 -9.25 11.75
C LYS A 198 -4.82 -10.26 12.48
N TYR A 199 -5.85 -10.80 11.82
CA TYR A 199 -6.74 -11.80 12.41
C TYR A 199 -6.10 -13.19 12.49
N ILE A 200 -5.29 -13.55 11.49
CA ILE A 200 -4.61 -14.86 11.46
C ILE A 200 -3.22 -14.84 12.10
N GLY A 201 -2.76 -13.69 12.57
CA GLY A 201 -1.51 -13.54 13.30
C GLY A 201 -0.25 -13.70 12.47
N VAL A 202 -0.31 -13.39 11.15
CA VAL A 202 0.87 -13.28 10.27
C VAL A 202 1.24 -11.80 10.07
N ARG A 203 2.45 -11.58 9.54
CA ARG A 203 2.96 -10.22 9.29
C ARG A 203 2.21 -9.55 8.15
#